data_dd598d11f2b7df38663a78fd62ebf8a1
#
_entry.id   dd598d11f2b7df38663a78fd62ebf8a1
#
_cell.length_a   1.000
_cell.length_b   1.000
_cell.length_c   1.000
_cell.angle_alpha   90.00
_cell.angle_beta   90.00
_cell.angle_gamma   90.00
#
_symmetry.space_group_name_H-M   'P 1'
#
loop_
_entity.id
_entity.type
_entity.pdbx_description
1 polymer ?
#
loop_
_entity_poly.entity_id
_entity_poly.type
_entity_poly.pdbx_seq_one_letter_code
_entity_poly.pdbx_strand_id
1 'polypeptide(L)'
;YQVPALMMKGITLVISPLISLMKDQVRSLNQAGISAAYLNSSLTQGQYFTALRYAKAGRYPIIYVAPERLTTDAFLDFAQSADISMIAVDEAHCVSQWGQDFRPSYLKIAEFVAQLPKRPVISAFTATATKEVREDIARLLGLRDPFCTTTGFDRENLYFAVKTPKDKYKEVHDYILEHPDDSGIIYC
;
A
#
# COMPACT_ATOMS: atom_id res chain seq x y z
N TYR A 1 -9.37 1.38 2.80
CA TYR A 1 -9.74 0.17 2.04
C TYR A 1 -10.16 -1.02 2.90
N GLN A 2 -9.72 -1.15 4.14
CA GLN A 2 -10.02 -2.34 4.97
C GLN A 2 -11.51 -2.50 5.28
N VAL A 3 -12.20 -1.42 5.67
CA VAL A 3 -13.64 -1.47 5.99
C VAL A 3 -14.47 -1.89 4.77
N PRO A 4 -14.37 -1.25 3.58
CA PRO A 4 -15.10 -1.72 2.41
C PRO A 4 -14.72 -3.14 1.99
N ALA A 5 -13.46 -3.56 2.16
CA ALA A 5 -13.04 -4.93 1.90
C ALA A 5 -13.82 -5.98 2.70
N LEU A 6 -14.16 -5.67 3.95
CA LEU A 6 -14.95 -6.57 4.82
C LEU A 6 -16.45 -6.53 4.54
N MET A 7 -16.92 -5.47 3.89
CA MET A 7 -18.34 -5.33 3.50
C MET A 7 -18.64 -5.98 2.16
N MET A 8 -17.63 -6.18 1.30
CA MET A 8 -17.77 -6.79 -0.02
C MET A 8 -17.68 -8.32 0.08
N LYS A 9 -18.40 -9.01 -0.81
CA LYS A 9 -18.21 -10.46 -1.00
C LYS A 9 -16.97 -10.68 -1.87
N GLY A 10 -16.26 -11.80 -1.63
CA GLY A 10 -15.04 -12.14 -2.38
C GLY A 10 -13.78 -11.65 -1.69
N ILE A 11 -12.71 -11.56 -2.45
CA ILE A 11 -11.37 -11.24 -1.94
C ILE A 11 -10.99 -9.80 -2.34
N THR A 12 -10.47 -9.05 -1.40
CA THR A 12 -9.76 -7.80 -1.68
C THR A 12 -8.26 -8.05 -1.74
N LEU A 13 -7.64 -7.73 -2.86
CA LEU A 13 -6.18 -7.67 -2.99
C LEU A 13 -5.69 -6.28 -2.64
N VAL A 14 -4.75 -6.17 -1.71
CA VAL A 14 -4.06 -4.92 -1.39
C VAL A 14 -2.65 -5.00 -1.95
N ILE A 15 -2.38 -4.23 -3.00
CA ILE A 15 -1.06 -4.16 -3.61
C ILE A 15 -0.25 -3.10 -2.85
N SER A 16 0.83 -3.52 -2.20
CA SER A 16 1.67 -2.65 -1.38
C SER A 16 3.16 -2.91 -1.63
N PRO A 17 4.02 -1.88 -1.61
CA PRO A 17 5.43 -2.03 -1.94
C PRO A 17 6.29 -2.43 -0.73
N LEU A 18 5.78 -2.30 0.49
CA LEU A 18 6.55 -2.39 1.73
C LEU A 18 6.23 -3.67 2.50
N ILE A 19 7.18 -4.62 2.50
CA ILE A 19 7.04 -5.93 3.17
C ILE A 19 6.78 -5.79 4.68
N SER A 20 7.46 -4.86 5.36
CA SER A 20 7.26 -4.62 6.78
C SER A 20 5.83 -4.16 7.07
N LEU A 21 5.34 -3.17 6.30
CA LEU A 21 3.99 -2.65 6.44
C LEU A 21 2.93 -3.73 6.19
N MET A 22 3.11 -4.59 5.17
CA MET A 22 2.20 -5.71 4.93
C MET A 22 2.10 -6.63 6.15
N LYS A 23 3.25 -6.97 6.78
CA LYS A 23 3.29 -7.83 7.97
C LYS A 23 2.55 -7.21 9.14
N ASP A 24 2.78 -5.93 9.39
CA ASP A 24 2.14 -5.20 10.48
C ASP A 24 0.63 -5.07 10.27
N GLN A 25 0.18 -4.76 9.06
CA GLN A 25 -1.23 -4.69 8.71
C GLN A 25 -1.93 -6.05 8.87
N VAL A 26 -1.34 -7.13 8.36
CA VAL A 26 -1.88 -8.49 8.49
C VAL A 26 -1.91 -8.93 9.95
N ARG A 27 -0.88 -8.61 10.73
CA ARG A 27 -0.85 -8.90 12.17
C ARG A 27 -1.99 -8.19 12.90
N SER A 28 -2.20 -6.90 12.64
CA SER A 28 -3.26 -6.10 13.26
C SER A 28 -4.64 -6.63 12.90
N LEU A 29 -4.88 -6.99 11.64
CA LEU A 29 -6.14 -7.60 11.19
C LEU A 29 -6.40 -8.94 11.90
N ASN A 30 -5.40 -9.82 11.95
CA ASN A 30 -5.53 -11.12 12.62
C ASN A 30 -5.77 -10.96 14.13
N GLN A 31 -5.15 -9.99 14.78
CA GLN A 31 -5.43 -9.66 16.20
C GLN A 31 -6.85 -9.15 16.41
N ALA A 32 -7.41 -8.45 15.42
CA ALA A 32 -8.81 -8.02 15.43
C ALA A 32 -9.81 -9.14 15.03
N GLY A 33 -9.35 -10.38 14.86
CA GLY A 33 -10.19 -11.52 14.47
C GLY A 33 -10.50 -11.61 12.98
N ILE A 34 -9.84 -10.81 12.14
CA ILE A 34 -10.04 -10.80 10.69
C ILE A 34 -8.91 -11.60 10.04
N SER A 35 -9.25 -12.72 9.41
CA SER A 35 -8.27 -13.55 8.72
C SER A 35 -7.69 -12.81 7.51
N ALA A 36 -6.40 -12.50 7.54
CA ALA A 36 -5.69 -11.87 6.45
C ALA A 36 -4.34 -12.57 6.19
N ALA A 37 -3.83 -12.47 4.97
CA ALA A 37 -2.54 -13.00 4.58
C ALA A 37 -1.72 -11.99 3.78
N TYR A 38 -0.41 -12.23 3.68
CA TYR A 38 0.45 -11.51 2.75
C TYR A 38 1.19 -12.47 1.83
N LEU A 39 1.46 -12.03 0.61
CA LEU A 39 2.16 -12.77 -0.44
C LEU A 39 3.31 -11.90 -0.96
N ASN A 40 4.50 -12.11 -0.44
CA ASN A 40 5.70 -11.35 -0.80
C ASN A 40 6.95 -12.24 -0.81
N SER A 41 8.13 -11.66 -1.03
CA SER A 41 9.40 -12.39 -1.15
C SER A 41 9.93 -12.93 0.18
N SER A 42 9.38 -12.54 1.34
CA SER A 42 9.82 -13.06 2.63
C SER A 42 9.25 -14.45 2.97
N LEU A 43 8.29 -14.94 2.18
CA LEU A 43 7.74 -16.28 2.35
C LEU A 43 8.64 -17.34 1.68
N THR A 44 8.83 -18.45 2.36
CA THR A 44 9.35 -19.65 1.70
C THR A 44 8.35 -20.17 0.66
N GLN A 45 8.82 -20.97 -0.29
CA GLN A 45 7.95 -21.54 -1.32
C GLN A 45 6.77 -22.32 -0.73
N GLY A 46 7.02 -23.15 0.31
CA GLY A 46 5.97 -23.90 1.00
C GLY A 46 4.93 -23.01 1.68
N GLN A 47 5.37 -21.93 2.34
CA GLN A 47 4.47 -20.96 2.95
C GLN A 47 3.62 -20.23 1.90
N TYR A 48 4.23 -19.85 0.78
CA TYR A 48 3.55 -19.18 -0.32
C TYR A 48 2.42 -20.04 -0.91
N PHE A 49 2.72 -21.30 -1.26
CA PHE A 49 1.70 -22.22 -1.79
C PHE A 49 0.62 -22.58 -0.77
N THR A 50 0.98 -22.66 0.52
CA THR A 50 0.01 -22.87 1.59
C THR A 50 -0.95 -21.67 1.70
N ALA A 51 -0.42 -20.45 1.63
CA ALA A 51 -1.23 -19.22 1.66
C ALA A 51 -2.17 -19.15 0.44
N LEU A 52 -1.68 -19.47 -0.77
CA LEU A 52 -2.53 -19.53 -1.98
C LEU A 52 -3.63 -20.59 -1.86
N ARG A 53 -3.34 -21.76 -1.30
CA ARG A 53 -4.35 -22.80 -1.08
C ARG A 53 -5.46 -22.34 -0.13
N TYR A 54 -5.09 -21.64 0.94
CA TYR A 54 -6.07 -21.08 1.88
C TYR A 54 -6.86 -19.92 1.27
N ALA A 55 -6.21 -19.11 0.43
CA ALA A 55 -6.87 -18.06 -0.33
C ALA A 55 -7.93 -18.64 -1.30
N LYS A 56 -7.59 -19.70 -2.05
CA LYS A 56 -8.54 -20.44 -2.90
C LYS A 56 -9.71 -21.03 -2.12
N ALA A 57 -9.47 -21.43 -0.88
CA ALA A 57 -10.53 -21.92 0.03
C ALA A 57 -11.38 -20.80 0.66
N GLY A 58 -11.19 -19.54 0.27
CA GLY A 58 -11.97 -18.38 0.74
C GLY A 58 -11.70 -17.98 2.20
N ARG A 59 -10.53 -18.39 2.76
CA ARG A 59 -10.22 -18.09 4.17
C ARG A 59 -9.85 -16.62 4.44
N TYR A 60 -9.43 -15.88 3.40
CA TYR A 60 -8.91 -14.54 3.55
C TYR A 60 -9.76 -13.52 2.79
N PRO A 61 -10.56 -12.69 3.46
CA PRO A 61 -11.23 -11.57 2.80
C PRO A 61 -10.25 -10.50 2.31
N ILE A 62 -9.06 -10.41 2.91
CA ILE A 62 -8.03 -9.44 2.54
C ILE A 62 -6.69 -10.15 2.36
N ILE A 63 -6.05 -9.91 1.22
CA ILE A 63 -4.72 -10.45 0.90
C ILE A 63 -3.82 -9.30 0.47
N TYR A 64 -2.74 -9.06 1.19
CA TYR A 64 -1.68 -8.15 0.78
C TYR A 64 -0.73 -8.85 -0.17
N VAL A 65 -0.40 -8.20 -1.28
CA VAL A 65 0.48 -8.77 -2.29
C VAL A 65 1.53 -7.77 -2.75
N ALA A 66 2.77 -8.22 -2.84
CA ALA A 66 3.83 -7.43 -3.44
C ALA A 66 3.64 -7.35 -4.97
N PRO A 67 3.83 -6.19 -5.59
CA PRO A 67 3.54 -6.00 -7.02
C PRO A 67 4.31 -6.96 -7.93
N GLU A 68 5.50 -7.42 -7.53
CA GLU A 68 6.31 -8.40 -8.26
C GLU A 68 5.67 -9.79 -8.34
N ARG A 69 4.72 -10.10 -7.46
CA ARG A 69 4.01 -11.37 -7.46
C ARG A 69 2.88 -11.45 -8.49
N LEU A 70 2.36 -10.29 -8.91
CA LEU A 70 1.22 -10.21 -9.83
C LEU A 70 1.45 -10.92 -11.18
N THR A 71 2.70 -11.01 -11.62
CA THR A 71 3.08 -11.61 -12.90
C THR A 71 3.60 -13.05 -12.79
N THR A 72 3.57 -13.65 -11.60
CA THR A 72 3.99 -15.03 -11.43
C THR A 72 2.87 -16.00 -11.81
N ASP A 73 3.18 -17.10 -12.51
CA ASP A 73 2.19 -18.07 -12.99
C ASP A 73 1.28 -18.58 -11.86
N ALA A 74 1.86 -18.93 -10.72
CA ALA A 74 1.10 -19.45 -9.58
C ALA A 74 0.10 -18.41 -9.02
N PHE A 75 0.44 -17.10 -9.06
CA PHE A 75 -0.46 -16.06 -8.62
C PHE A 75 -1.55 -15.78 -9.67
N LEU A 76 -1.19 -15.79 -10.95
CA LEU A 76 -2.14 -15.64 -12.06
C LEU A 76 -3.17 -16.76 -12.05
N ASP A 77 -2.75 -18.02 -11.91
CA ASP A 77 -3.65 -19.18 -11.79
C ASP A 77 -4.61 -19.05 -10.59
N PHE A 78 -4.10 -18.56 -9.46
CA PHE A 78 -4.96 -18.22 -8.32
C PHE A 78 -5.96 -17.15 -8.68
N ALA A 79 -5.50 -16.03 -9.22
CA ALA A 79 -6.32 -14.85 -9.48
C ALA A 79 -7.42 -15.11 -10.52
N GLN A 80 -7.15 -15.97 -11.52
CA GLN A 80 -8.14 -16.37 -12.53
C GLN A 80 -9.26 -17.25 -11.95
N SER A 81 -9.02 -17.95 -10.85
CA SER A 81 -10.00 -18.82 -10.19
C SER A 81 -10.67 -18.20 -8.97
N ALA A 82 -10.17 -17.06 -8.49
CA ALA A 82 -10.64 -16.39 -7.29
C ALA A 82 -11.70 -15.34 -7.61
N ASP A 83 -12.67 -15.16 -6.71
CA ASP A 83 -13.62 -14.04 -6.79
C ASP A 83 -12.98 -12.79 -6.19
N ILE A 84 -12.23 -12.06 -7.02
CA ILE A 84 -11.59 -10.80 -6.63
C ILE A 84 -12.59 -9.66 -6.81
N SER A 85 -13.06 -9.10 -5.72
CA SER A 85 -14.07 -8.03 -5.71
C SER A 85 -13.46 -6.63 -5.77
N MET A 86 -12.28 -6.44 -5.15
CA MET A 86 -11.59 -5.16 -5.09
C MET A 86 -10.08 -5.34 -5.18
N ILE A 87 -9.43 -4.39 -5.84
CA ILE A 87 -7.96 -4.18 -5.78
C ILE A 87 -7.71 -2.80 -5.18
N ALA A 88 -7.08 -2.77 -4.02
CA ALA A 88 -6.61 -1.55 -3.39
C ALA A 88 -5.11 -1.38 -3.69
N VAL A 89 -4.76 -0.30 -4.37
CA VAL A 89 -3.36 0.03 -4.67
C VAL A 89 -2.88 1.01 -3.61
N ASP A 90 -2.07 0.51 -2.70
CA ASP A 90 -1.44 1.30 -1.65
C ASP A 90 -0.17 1.96 -2.19
N GLU A 91 0.21 3.12 -1.64
CA GLU A 91 1.32 3.94 -2.14
C GLU A 91 1.26 4.13 -3.67
N ALA A 92 0.08 4.45 -4.18
CA ALA A 92 -0.20 4.50 -5.61
C ALA A 92 0.70 5.48 -6.39
N HIS A 93 1.34 6.45 -5.71
CA HIS A 93 2.34 7.33 -6.32
C HIS A 93 3.53 6.57 -6.91
N CYS A 94 3.78 5.33 -6.47
CA CYS A 94 4.82 4.46 -7.03
C CYS A 94 4.62 4.11 -8.51
N VAL A 95 3.42 4.33 -9.09
CA VAL A 95 3.16 4.08 -10.52
C VAL A 95 3.70 5.19 -11.41
N SER A 96 3.86 6.40 -10.86
CA SER A 96 4.29 7.59 -11.62
C SER A 96 5.80 7.80 -11.51
N GLN A 97 6.45 8.11 -12.63
CA GLN A 97 7.86 8.53 -12.66
C GLN A 97 8.10 9.87 -11.93
N TRP A 98 7.05 10.66 -11.75
CA TRP A 98 7.07 11.91 -11.00
C TRP A 98 6.74 11.72 -9.51
N GLY A 99 6.45 10.47 -9.10
CA GLY A 99 6.26 10.12 -7.69
C GLY A 99 7.59 10.06 -6.93
N GLN A 100 7.53 10.13 -5.61
CA GLN A 100 8.73 10.12 -4.76
C GLN A 100 9.49 8.78 -4.78
N ASP A 101 8.79 7.66 -5.07
CA ASP A 101 9.35 6.29 -5.07
C ASP A 101 8.78 5.51 -6.26
N PHE A 102 9.25 5.86 -7.47
CA PHE A 102 8.82 5.16 -8.68
C PHE A 102 9.25 3.69 -8.67
N ARG A 103 8.28 2.79 -8.91
CA ARG A 103 8.52 1.33 -9.00
C ARG A 103 7.97 0.75 -10.29
N PRO A 104 8.84 0.28 -11.20
CA PRO A 104 8.41 -0.31 -12.48
C PRO A 104 7.40 -1.45 -12.36
N SER A 105 7.43 -2.21 -11.26
CA SER A 105 6.48 -3.28 -10.97
C SER A 105 5.02 -2.80 -10.84
N TYR A 106 4.79 -1.52 -10.46
CA TYR A 106 3.46 -0.93 -10.40
C TYR A 106 2.81 -0.77 -11.77
N LEU A 107 3.60 -0.59 -12.84
CA LEU A 107 3.08 -0.53 -14.20
C LEU A 107 2.41 -1.84 -14.63
N LYS A 108 2.75 -2.96 -13.98
CA LYS A 108 2.15 -4.27 -14.25
C LYS A 108 0.75 -4.46 -13.65
N ILE A 109 0.30 -3.56 -12.79
CA ILE A 109 -1.01 -3.66 -12.13
C ILE A 109 -2.14 -3.60 -13.17
N ALA A 110 -2.08 -2.68 -14.13
CA ALA A 110 -3.10 -2.56 -15.18
C ALA A 110 -3.14 -3.81 -16.09
N GLU A 111 -1.98 -4.35 -16.44
CA GLU A 111 -1.85 -5.60 -17.22
C GLU A 111 -2.46 -6.78 -16.45
N PHE A 112 -2.17 -6.89 -15.15
CA PHE A 112 -2.75 -7.90 -14.27
C PHE A 112 -4.28 -7.79 -14.20
N VAL A 113 -4.82 -6.59 -14.00
CA VAL A 113 -6.27 -6.34 -13.97
C VAL A 113 -6.94 -6.76 -15.27
N ALA A 114 -6.28 -6.53 -16.41
CA ALA A 114 -6.81 -6.90 -17.72
C ALA A 114 -6.89 -8.42 -17.94
N GLN A 115 -6.12 -9.22 -17.22
CA GLN A 115 -6.12 -10.68 -17.28
C GLN A 115 -7.18 -11.35 -16.39
N LEU A 116 -7.82 -10.59 -15.50
CA LEU A 116 -8.85 -11.14 -14.62
C LEU A 116 -10.15 -11.43 -15.39
N PRO A 117 -10.85 -12.53 -15.07
CA PRO A 117 -12.11 -12.91 -15.72
C PRO A 117 -13.20 -11.83 -15.57
N LYS A 118 -13.17 -11.12 -14.44
CA LYS A 118 -14.07 -10.02 -14.12
C LYS A 118 -13.23 -8.87 -13.57
N ARG A 119 -13.48 -7.66 -14.09
CA ARG A 119 -12.81 -6.48 -13.56
C ARG A 119 -13.32 -6.15 -12.16
N PRO A 120 -12.44 -6.12 -11.13
CA PRO A 120 -12.81 -5.71 -9.78
C PRO A 120 -12.95 -4.18 -9.68
N VAL A 121 -13.45 -3.71 -8.54
CA VAL A 121 -13.34 -2.31 -8.15
C VAL A 121 -11.86 -1.98 -7.92
N ILE A 122 -11.36 -0.90 -8.52
CA ILE A 122 -9.98 -0.44 -8.33
C ILE A 122 -10.02 0.82 -7.47
N SER A 123 -9.25 0.81 -6.40
CA SER A 123 -9.04 1.98 -5.52
C SER A 123 -7.55 2.24 -5.36
N ALA A 124 -7.17 3.50 -5.35
CA ALA A 124 -5.78 3.94 -5.24
C ALA A 124 -5.62 4.91 -4.07
N PHE A 125 -4.61 4.67 -3.25
CA PHE A 125 -4.34 5.43 -2.03
C PHE A 125 -2.89 5.90 -2.01
N THR A 126 -2.69 7.15 -1.64
CA THR A 126 -1.35 7.72 -1.43
C THR A 126 -1.43 8.90 -0.47
N ALA A 127 -0.41 9.07 0.35
CA ALA A 127 -0.28 10.23 1.22
C ALA A 127 0.27 11.46 0.47
N THR A 128 0.98 11.24 -0.63
CA THR A 128 1.73 12.29 -1.34
C THR A 128 1.49 12.19 -2.84
N ALA A 129 0.66 13.08 -3.38
CA ALA A 129 0.46 13.15 -4.82
C ALA A 129 0.21 14.59 -5.27
N THR A 130 1.07 15.09 -6.14
CA THR A 130 0.82 16.32 -6.90
C THR A 130 -0.32 16.10 -7.88
N LYS A 131 -0.75 17.15 -8.55
CA LYS A 131 -1.78 17.05 -9.59
C LYS A 131 -1.35 16.10 -10.71
N GLU A 132 -0.12 16.23 -11.19
CA GLU A 132 0.47 15.40 -12.24
C GLU A 132 0.52 13.92 -11.83
N VAL A 133 0.93 13.65 -10.58
CA VAL A 133 0.97 12.27 -10.05
C VAL A 133 -0.43 11.68 -9.96
N ARG A 134 -1.45 12.45 -9.59
CA ARG A 134 -2.84 11.97 -9.55
C ARG A 134 -3.38 11.63 -10.95
N GLU A 135 -3.06 12.45 -11.96
CA GLU A 135 -3.42 12.19 -13.34
C GLU A 135 -2.74 10.91 -13.87
N ASP A 136 -1.47 10.72 -13.54
CA ASP A 136 -0.73 9.51 -13.85
C ASP A 136 -1.33 8.27 -13.17
N ILE A 137 -1.67 8.35 -11.88
CA ILE A 137 -2.33 7.25 -11.15
C ILE A 137 -3.61 6.84 -11.88
N ALA A 138 -4.48 7.79 -12.20
CA ALA A 138 -5.73 7.50 -12.88
C ALA A 138 -5.51 6.84 -14.26
N ARG A 139 -4.58 7.37 -15.04
CA ARG A 139 -4.26 6.91 -16.38
C ARG A 139 -3.55 5.54 -16.38
N LEU A 140 -2.47 5.40 -15.58
CA LEU A 140 -1.60 4.22 -15.60
C LEU A 140 -2.23 3.01 -14.92
N LEU A 141 -3.08 3.21 -13.90
CA LEU A 141 -3.88 2.14 -13.31
C LEU A 141 -5.19 1.87 -14.08
N GLY A 142 -5.48 2.65 -15.12
CA GLY A 142 -6.69 2.52 -15.93
C GLY A 142 -7.97 2.70 -15.12
N LEU A 143 -8.00 3.66 -14.20
CA LEU A 143 -9.20 3.97 -13.43
C LEU A 143 -10.31 4.48 -14.35
N ARG A 144 -11.57 4.08 -14.09
CA ARG A 144 -12.74 4.46 -14.89
C ARG A 144 -13.62 5.37 -14.07
N ASP A 145 -13.80 6.61 -14.52
CA ASP A 145 -14.57 7.65 -13.84
C ASP A 145 -14.33 7.69 -12.32
N PRO A 146 -13.05 7.82 -11.88
CA PRO A 146 -12.74 7.67 -10.48
C PRO A 146 -13.29 8.83 -9.66
N PHE A 147 -13.92 8.52 -8.54
CA PHE A 147 -14.16 9.52 -7.50
C PHE A 147 -12.83 9.85 -6.84
N CYS A 148 -12.40 11.12 -6.95
CA CYS A 148 -11.16 11.60 -6.37
C CYS A 148 -11.44 12.51 -5.18
N THR A 149 -10.83 12.20 -4.04
CA THR A 149 -10.85 13.09 -2.87
C THR A 149 -9.42 13.40 -2.43
N THR A 150 -9.21 14.60 -1.97
CA THR A 150 -7.94 15.05 -1.41
C THR A 150 -8.23 15.76 -0.11
N THR A 151 -7.69 15.25 0.99
CA THR A 151 -7.68 15.96 2.27
C THR A 151 -6.49 16.93 2.26
N GLY A 152 -6.65 18.12 2.84
CA GLY A 152 -5.58 19.11 2.92
C GLY A 152 -4.35 18.58 3.65
N PHE A 153 -3.18 19.11 3.29
CA PHE A 153 -1.91 18.80 3.98
C PHE A 153 -1.73 19.61 5.25
N ASP A 154 -2.55 20.62 5.44
CA ASP A 154 -2.46 21.50 6.61
C ASP A 154 -2.99 20.78 7.85
N ARG A 155 -2.12 20.68 8.84
CA ARG A 155 -2.40 20.03 10.12
C ARG A 155 -2.17 21.06 11.22
N GLU A 156 -3.23 21.64 11.72
CA GLU A 156 -3.19 22.70 12.73
C GLU A 156 -2.41 22.34 14.00
N ASN A 157 -2.27 21.04 14.27
CA ASN A 157 -1.51 20.53 15.41
C ASN A 157 -0.02 20.30 15.14
N LEU A 158 0.48 20.60 13.94
CA LEU A 158 1.90 20.48 13.59
C LEU A 158 2.52 21.86 13.39
N TYR A 159 3.59 22.12 14.12
CA TYR A 159 4.42 23.29 13.95
C TYR A 159 5.64 22.96 13.10
N PHE A 160 5.89 23.75 12.06
CA PHE A 160 7.06 23.64 11.19
C PHE A 160 7.92 24.88 11.34
N ALA A 161 9.22 24.69 11.55
CA ALA A 161 10.20 25.76 11.57
C ALA A 161 11.43 25.39 10.74
N VAL A 162 12.03 26.39 10.09
CA VAL A 162 13.30 26.25 9.41
C VAL A 162 14.31 27.15 10.10
N LYS A 163 15.41 26.58 10.56
CA LYS A 163 16.54 27.29 11.17
C LYS A 163 17.80 27.09 10.35
N THR A 164 18.66 28.08 10.30
CA THR A 164 19.96 28.05 9.59
C THR A 164 21.10 28.31 10.58
N PRO A 165 21.33 27.40 11.54
CA PRO A 165 22.36 27.58 12.55
C PRO A 165 23.76 27.43 11.95
N LYS A 166 24.74 28.12 12.54
CA LYS A 166 26.17 27.94 12.20
C LYS A 166 26.69 26.57 12.62
N ASP A 167 26.20 26.05 13.76
CA ASP A 167 26.49 24.73 14.28
C ASP A 167 25.19 23.95 14.48
N LYS A 168 24.95 22.99 13.59
CA LYS A 168 23.74 22.15 13.61
C LYS A 168 23.70 21.22 14.82
N TYR A 169 24.84 20.68 15.24
CA TYR A 169 24.91 19.77 16.36
C TYR A 169 24.57 20.48 17.67
N LYS A 170 25.11 21.69 17.83
CA LYS A 170 24.80 22.52 19.00
C LYS A 170 23.33 22.89 19.04
N GLU A 171 22.75 23.30 17.93
CA GLU A 171 21.31 23.64 17.86
C GLU A 171 20.40 22.48 18.24
N VAL A 172 20.69 21.28 17.71
CA VAL A 172 19.92 20.08 18.06
C VAL A 172 20.10 19.70 19.53
N HIS A 173 21.35 19.78 20.05
CA HIS A 173 21.64 19.50 21.44
C HIS A 173 20.91 20.45 22.40
N ASP A 174 20.98 21.76 22.12
CA ASP A 174 20.32 22.78 22.92
C ASP A 174 18.78 22.61 22.89
N TYR A 175 18.22 22.30 21.72
CA TYR A 175 16.79 21.98 21.58
C TYR A 175 16.36 20.80 22.45
N ILE A 176 17.15 19.70 22.49
CA ILE A 176 16.86 18.53 23.34
C ILE A 176 16.89 18.90 24.83
N LEU A 177 17.84 19.74 25.23
CA LEU A 177 17.94 20.20 26.62
C LEU A 177 16.78 21.11 27.05
N GLU A 178 16.24 21.90 26.12
CA GLU A 178 15.06 22.76 26.35
C GLU A 178 13.75 21.95 26.41
N HIS A 179 13.74 20.72 25.87
CA HIS A 179 12.55 19.86 25.77
C HIS A 179 12.82 18.47 26.36
N PRO A 180 13.15 18.36 27.67
CA PRO A 180 13.63 17.10 28.25
C PRO A 180 12.57 15.98 28.31
N ASP A 181 11.29 16.35 28.31
CA ASP A 181 10.16 15.42 28.41
C ASP A 181 9.57 15.06 27.04
N ASP A 182 10.07 15.66 25.95
CA ASP A 182 9.55 15.41 24.61
C ASP A 182 10.26 14.24 23.92
N SER A 183 9.52 13.47 23.14
CA SER A 183 10.08 12.44 22.26
C SER A 183 10.42 13.02 20.90
N GLY A 184 11.59 12.67 20.35
CA GLY A 184 12.06 13.21 19.07
C GLY A 184 12.66 12.17 18.14
N ILE A 185 12.70 12.47 16.83
CA ILE A 185 13.39 11.69 15.80
C ILE A 185 14.32 12.64 15.06
N ILE A 186 15.59 12.27 14.95
CA ILE A 186 16.59 13.02 14.18
C ILE A 186 16.90 12.24 12.90
N TYR A 187 16.71 12.91 11.76
CA TYR A 187 17.14 12.39 10.46
C TYR A 187 18.43 13.11 10.03
N CYS A 188 19.47 12.38 9.65
CA CYS A 188 20.77 12.88 9.19
C CYS A 188 21.16 12.25 7.84
#